data_4ed9f11feea0c8370c0a07ae3158bba8
#
_entry.id   4ed9f11feea0c8370c0a07ae3158bba8
#
_cell.length_a   1.000
_cell.length_b   1.000
_cell.length_c   1.000
_cell.angle_alpha   90.00
_cell.angle_beta   90.00
_cell.angle_gamma   90.00
#
_symmetry.space_group_name_H-M   'P 1'
#
loop_
_entity.id
_entity.type
_entity.pdbx_description
1 polymer ?
#
loop_
_entity_poly.entity_id
_entity_poly.type
_entity_poly.pdbx_seq_one_letter_code
_entity_poly.pdbx_strand_id
1 'polypeptide(L)'
;MPATDSSHTAPGGTFLGSPWSPRSCARWFCLAAVTLTIVSPFVWTPSATSQTKGAMYGPLDAARSFKYLTDICDIGGRVSGSAGMEKQQKLITDHFSKFNCEVKLQPFDAPHPLNGQPVRMNNIIISWHPTAVERVMLCAHYDTRPYPDRETSPSARRGVFVGANDGASGVALFMELAHHLEKIKPTFGVDFVLFDGEELVFSPQDRYFLGSEHFARRYRDEPPKYRYRYGVLVDMIADKQLSIYYEKNSMGYAPELAKSIWGTAQRLRVTEFIPRTRHEIQDDHLALNDVAGIPTIDIIDFDYPHWHTRKDIPANCSGDSIAKVGHVLLEWLKEVP
;
A
#
# COMPACT_ATOMS: atom_id res chain seq x y z
N MET A 1 -19.10 -24.48 -50.43
CA MET A 1 -19.72 -25.79 -50.66
C MET A 1 -19.51 -26.68 -49.45
N PRO A 2 -20.42 -27.56 -49.05
CA PRO A 2 -21.62 -27.26 -48.19
C PRO A 2 -21.46 -27.95 -46.81
N ALA A 3 -22.06 -27.44 -45.76
CA ALA A 3 -23.34 -27.74 -45.13
C ALA A 3 -23.69 -29.22 -44.87
N THR A 4 -23.92 -29.57 -43.60
CA THR A 4 -25.00 -30.42 -43.08
C THR A 4 -24.95 -30.33 -41.55
N ASP A 5 -25.81 -29.73 -40.84
CA ASP A 5 -27.21 -29.95 -40.42
C ASP A 5 -27.51 -31.38 -39.91
N SER A 6 -27.84 -31.50 -38.62
CA SER A 6 -28.86 -32.42 -38.13
C SER A 6 -29.21 -32.16 -36.66
N SER A 7 -30.43 -31.75 -36.51
CA SER A 7 -31.31 -31.72 -35.35
C SER A 7 -31.55 -33.08 -34.69
N HIS A 8 -31.79 -33.10 -33.37
CA HIS A 8 -32.80 -34.01 -32.75
C HIS A 8 -33.28 -33.46 -31.39
N THR A 9 -34.46 -33.08 -31.39
CA THR A 9 -35.69 -33.17 -30.60
C THR A 9 -35.68 -33.83 -29.22
N ALA A 10 -36.41 -33.16 -28.31
CA ALA A 10 -36.88 -33.67 -27.02
C ALA A 10 -38.04 -34.70 -27.17
N PRO A 11 -38.41 -35.39 -26.09
CA PRO A 11 -39.73 -35.18 -25.46
C PRO A 11 -39.61 -35.20 -23.91
N GLY A 12 -40.40 -34.56 -23.09
CA GLY A 12 -41.85 -34.44 -23.03
C GLY A 12 -42.46 -35.48 -22.07
N GLY A 13 -42.87 -35.06 -20.88
CA GLY A 13 -43.60 -35.97 -19.99
C GLY A 13 -44.22 -35.19 -18.81
N THR A 14 -45.47 -34.90 -18.95
CA THR A 14 -46.43 -34.32 -17.99
C THR A 14 -47.10 -35.40 -17.12
N PHE A 15 -47.64 -34.98 -15.97
CA PHE A 15 -48.96 -35.28 -15.41
C PHE A 15 -49.03 -35.50 -13.89
N LEU A 16 -49.85 -34.68 -13.27
CA LEU A 16 -50.99 -34.88 -12.35
C LEU A 16 -50.66 -35.29 -10.90
N GLY A 17 -51.24 -34.76 -9.89
CA GLY A 17 -52.53 -34.12 -9.65
C GLY A 17 -52.84 -34.29 -8.13
N SER A 18 -53.51 -33.34 -7.56
CA SER A 18 -54.07 -33.30 -6.19
C SER A 18 -55.18 -34.35 -5.96
N PRO A 19 -55.86 -34.53 -4.84
CA PRO A 19 -56.40 -33.49 -3.96
C PRO A 19 -56.59 -33.85 -2.44
N TRP A 20 -56.85 -32.80 -1.67
CA TRP A 20 -57.74 -32.64 -0.51
C TRP A 20 -58.20 -33.79 0.39
N SER A 21 -58.19 -33.57 1.72
CA SER A 21 -59.39 -33.39 2.53
C SER A 21 -59.11 -33.12 4.04
N PRO A 22 -60.05 -32.47 4.73
CA PRO A 22 -59.90 -31.92 6.05
C PRO A 22 -60.59 -32.76 7.17
N ARG A 23 -60.28 -32.53 8.40
CA ARG A 23 -61.04 -32.76 9.68
C ARG A 23 -60.03 -32.90 10.80
N SER A 24 -60.16 -32.38 12.00
CA SER A 24 -61.31 -32.04 12.82
C SER A 24 -60.88 -31.19 14.01
N CYS A 25 -61.80 -30.38 14.53
CA CYS A 25 -61.74 -29.65 15.79
C CYS A 25 -61.49 -30.53 16.99
N ALA A 26 -60.62 -30.08 17.91
CA ALA A 26 -60.72 -30.41 19.33
C ALA A 26 -60.38 -29.15 20.15
N ARG A 27 -61.38 -28.60 20.78
CA ARG A 27 -61.32 -27.55 21.79
C ARG A 27 -60.72 -28.12 23.05
N TRP A 28 -59.61 -27.55 23.52
CA TRP A 28 -59.22 -27.72 24.93
C TRP A 28 -59.05 -26.32 25.53
N PHE A 29 -59.84 -26.08 26.56
CA PHE A 29 -59.69 -24.98 27.50
C PHE A 29 -58.43 -25.22 28.32
N CYS A 30 -57.51 -24.27 28.35
CA CYS A 30 -56.49 -24.23 29.40
C CYS A 30 -56.40 -22.81 30.00
N LEU A 31 -56.46 -22.82 31.31
CA LEU A 31 -56.37 -21.65 32.20
C LEU A 31 -55.18 -20.76 31.89
N ALA A 32 -55.42 -19.48 31.85
CA ALA A 32 -54.37 -18.46 31.85
C ALA A 32 -53.79 -18.33 33.25
N ALA A 33 -52.55 -18.79 33.42
CA ALA A 33 -51.72 -18.37 34.53
C ALA A 33 -50.97 -17.09 34.12
N VAL A 34 -51.33 -15.95 34.74
CA VAL A 34 -50.64 -14.69 34.58
C VAL A 34 -49.35 -14.76 35.40
N THR A 35 -48.25 -15.03 34.73
CA THR A 35 -46.93 -14.84 35.30
C THR A 35 -46.48 -13.40 35.02
N LEU A 36 -46.40 -12.60 36.07
CA LEU A 36 -45.82 -11.28 36.06
C LEU A 36 -44.31 -11.38 35.84
N THR A 37 -43.83 -11.24 34.63
CA THR A 37 -42.40 -11.10 34.34
C THR A 37 -41.98 -9.67 34.62
N ILE A 38 -41.19 -9.47 35.67
CA ILE A 38 -40.50 -8.23 35.97
C ILE A 38 -39.42 -8.08 34.91
N VAL A 39 -39.65 -7.23 33.91
CA VAL A 39 -38.65 -6.81 32.91
C VAL A 39 -37.74 -5.79 33.61
N SER A 40 -36.59 -6.23 34.11
CA SER A 40 -35.51 -5.31 34.50
C SER A 40 -35.03 -4.54 33.25
N PRO A 41 -34.94 -3.21 33.31
CA PRO A 41 -34.33 -2.47 32.22
C PRO A 41 -32.84 -2.85 32.14
N PHE A 42 -32.46 -3.52 31.05
CA PHE A 42 -31.07 -3.76 30.72
C PHE A 42 -30.45 -2.41 30.33
N VAL A 43 -29.78 -1.75 31.28
CA VAL A 43 -28.99 -0.56 31.02
C VAL A 43 -27.75 -1.02 30.23
N TRP A 44 -27.82 -0.84 28.92
CA TRP A 44 -26.65 -1.02 28.06
C TRP A 44 -25.64 0.08 28.38
N THR A 45 -24.65 -0.22 29.21
CA THR A 45 -23.46 0.60 29.35
C THR A 45 -22.57 0.34 28.15
N PRO A 46 -22.29 1.36 27.31
CA PRO A 46 -21.29 1.15 26.28
C PRO A 46 -19.97 0.79 26.97
N SER A 47 -19.48 -0.40 26.71
CA SER A 47 -18.12 -0.80 27.10
C SER A 47 -17.20 0.25 26.48
N ALA A 48 -16.49 0.99 27.32
CA ALA A 48 -15.37 1.80 26.87
C ALA A 48 -14.46 0.85 26.10
N THR A 49 -14.39 1.03 24.78
CA THR A 49 -13.37 0.38 23.96
C THR A 49 -12.04 0.87 24.53
N SER A 50 -11.42 0.04 25.32
CA SER A 50 -10.01 0.19 25.68
C SER A 50 -9.29 0.29 24.33
N GLN A 51 -8.79 1.48 24.00
CA GLN A 51 -7.79 1.63 22.94
C GLN A 51 -6.62 0.78 23.40
N THR A 52 -6.53 -0.45 22.90
CA THR A 52 -5.34 -1.27 23.07
C THR A 52 -4.20 -0.45 22.48
N LYS A 53 -3.26 -0.05 23.34
CA LYS A 53 -2.01 0.55 22.90
C LYS A 53 -1.46 -0.36 21.82
N GLY A 54 -1.27 0.15 20.60
CA GLY A 54 -0.72 -0.63 19.49
C GLY A 54 0.61 -1.26 19.89
N ALA A 55 0.94 -2.39 19.28
CA ALA A 55 2.23 -3.03 19.53
C ALA A 55 3.37 -2.06 19.14
N MET A 56 4.43 -2.08 19.94
CA MET A 56 5.62 -1.27 19.72
C MET A 56 6.73 -2.17 19.16
N TYR A 57 7.24 -1.80 17.99
CA TYR A 57 8.40 -2.43 17.38
C TYR A 57 9.57 -1.46 17.47
N GLY A 58 10.43 -1.67 18.47
CA GLY A 58 11.39 -0.65 18.87
C GLY A 58 10.65 0.64 19.28
N PRO A 59 10.97 1.80 18.70
CA PRO A 59 10.25 3.05 18.97
C PRO A 59 9.00 3.26 18.11
N LEU A 60 8.72 2.38 17.10
CA LEU A 60 7.63 2.54 16.13
C LEU A 60 6.27 2.24 16.77
N ASP A 61 5.27 3.06 16.46
CA ASP A 61 3.90 2.90 16.94
C ASP A 61 3.01 2.34 15.83
N ALA A 62 2.65 1.06 15.95
CA ALA A 62 1.82 0.36 14.98
C ALA A 62 0.41 0.98 14.84
N ALA A 63 -0.18 1.47 15.93
CA ALA A 63 -1.50 2.09 15.88
C ALA A 63 -1.44 3.44 15.15
N ARG A 64 -0.38 4.21 15.36
CA ARG A 64 -0.15 5.48 14.65
C ARG A 64 0.17 5.23 13.18
N SER A 65 0.99 4.26 12.85
CA SER A 65 1.26 3.84 11.47
C SER A 65 -0.02 3.46 10.73
N PHE A 66 -0.89 2.68 11.38
CA PHE A 66 -2.19 2.29 10.81
C PHE A 66 -3.15 3.48 10.66
N LYS A 67 -3.09 4.43 11.60
CA LYS A 67 -3.88 5.65 11.51
C LYS A 67 -3.46 6.48 10.28
N TYR A 68 -2.16 6.64 10.02
CA TYR A 68 -1.67 7.34 8.83
C TYR A 68 -2.15 6.66 7.54
N LEU A 69 -2.04 5.33 7.47
CA LEU A 69 -2.56 4.58 6.33
C LEU A 69 -4.06 4.82 6.14
N THR A 70 -4.85 4.80 7.22
CA THR A 70 -6.29 5.04 7.15
C THR A 70 -6.61 6.47 6.71
N ASP A 71 -5.94 7.47 7.27
CA ASP A 71 -6.13 8.89 6.91
C ASP A 71 -5.85 9.13 5.41
N ILE A 72 -4.86 8.44 4.83
CA ILE A 72 -4.56 8.50 3.40
C ILE A 72 -5.69 7.81 2.60
N CYS A 73 -6.12 6.64 3.03
CA CYS A 73 -7.17 5.87 2.35
C CYS A 73 -8.55 6.56 2.38
N ASP A 74 -8.84 7.35 3.41
CA ASP A 74 -10.08 8.12 3.53
C ASP A 74 -10.23 9.21 2.44
N ILE A 75 -9.13 9.57 1.78
CA ILE A 75 -9.16 10.43 0.58
C ILE A 75 -9.85 9.72 -0.59
N GLY A 76 -9.77 8.39 -0.65
CA GLY A 76 -10.19 7.56 -1.78
C GLY A 76 -9.09 7.40 -2.82
N GLY A 77 -9.45 7.31 -4.11
CA GLY A 77 -8.48 7.22 -5.20
C GLY A 77 -7.60 8.46 -5.30
N ARG A 78 -6.31 8.24 -5.47
CA ARG A 78 -5.26 9.28 -5.50
C ARG A 78 -4.51 9.24 -6.82
N VAL A 79 -5.28 9.10 -7.90
CA VAL A 79 -4.73 9.07 -9.26
C VAL A 79 -3.98 10.36 -9.57
N SER A 80 -2.82 10.26 -10.22
CA SER A 80 -1.99 11.39 -10.61
C SER A 80 -2.79 12.49 -11.33
N GLY A 81 -2.59 13.73 -10.94
CA GLY A 81 -3.31 14.91 -11.47
C GLY A 81 -4.75 15.06 -10.99
N SER A 82 -5.25 14.20 -10.11
CA SER A 82 -6.62 14.29 -9.57
C SER A 82 -6.70 15.15 -8.32
N ALA A 83 -7.94 15.58 -7.98
CA ALA A 83 -8.20 16.25 -6.70
C ALA A 83 -7.89 15.36 -5.46
N GLY A 84 -7.93 14.03 -5.61
CA GLY A 84 -7.48 13.08 -4.58
C GLY A 84 -5.98 13.19 -4.34
N MET A 85 -5.21 13.25 -5.42
CA MET A 85 -3.76 13.46 -5.36
C MET A 85 -3.40 14.80 -4.70
N GLU A 86 -4.07 15.90 -5.05
CA GLU A 86 -3.84 17.21 -4.42
C GLU A 86 -4.08 17.18 -2.90
N LYS A 87 -5.15 16.50 -2.48
CA LYS A 87 -5.45 16.32 -1.04
C LYS A 87 -4.36 15.51 -0.34
N GLN A 88 -3.85 14.46 -0.97
CA GLN A 88 -2.78 13.66 -0.41
C GLN A 88 -1.47 14.44 -0.32
N GLN A 89 -1.10 15.18 -1.39
CA GLN A 89 0.08 16.05 -1.37
C GLN A 89 0.01 17.04 -0.21
N LYS A 90 -1.17 17.64 0.01
CA LYS A 90 -1.38 18.54 1.15
C LYS A 90 -1.26 17.80 2.49
N LEU A 91 -1.85 16.64 2.65
CA LEU A 91 -1.75 15.83 3.88
C LEU A 91 -0.29 15.50 4.20
N ILE A 92 0.46 15.06 3.20
CA ILE A 92 1.88 14.72 3.34
C ILE A 92 2.70 15.96 3.71
N THR A 93 2.57 17.06 2.97
CA THR A 93 3.34 18.29 3.22
C THR A 93 3.00 18.92 4.56
N ASP A 94 1.73 18.94 4.97
CA ASP A 94 1.29 19.40 6.30
C ASP A 94 1.84 18.49 7.43
N HIS A 95 1.98 17.19 7.18
CA HIS A 95 2.57 16.30 8.17
C HIS A 95 4.05 16.60 8.39
N PHE A 96 4.84 16.62 7.31
CA PHE A 96 6.28 16.81 7.39
C PHE A 96 6.70 18.22 7.77
N SER A 97 5.86 19.25 7.54
CA SER A 97 6.12 20.61 8.01
C SER A 97 6.25 20.75 9.54
N LYS A 98 5.83 19.75 10.30
CA LYS A 98 5.92 19.70 11.77
C LYS A 98 7.28 19.21 12.28
N PHE A 99 8.16 18.78 11.40
CA PHE A 99 9.48 18.22 11.71
C PHE A 99 10.60 19.12 11.19
N ASN A 100 11.79 18.97 11.74
CA ASN A 100 12.96 19.71 11.30
C ASN A 100 13.56 19.07 10.03
N CYS A 101 12.81 19.11 8.93
CA CYS A 101 13.21 18.64 7.62
C CYS A 101 12.84 19.67 6.54
N GLU A 102 13.50 19.59 5.39
CA GLU A 102 13.16 20.39 4.22
C GLU A 102 12.19 19.59 3.33
N VAL A 103 11.07 20.21 2.92
CA VAL A 103 10.11 19.59 2.01
C VAL A 103 10.12 20.32 0.68
N LYS A 104 10.40 19.60 -0.40
CA LYS A 104 10.43 20.12 -1.79
C LYS A 104 9.49 19.34 -2.68
N LEU A 105 8.72 20.05 -3.51
CA LEU A 105 8.04 19.47 -4.65
C LEU A 105 8.98 19.49 -5.86
N GLN A 106 9.02 18.38 -6.58
CA GLN A 106 9.69 18.27 -7.88
C GLN A 106 8.63 18.11 -8.96
N PRO A 107 8.14 19.25 -9.54
CA PRO A 107 7.05 19.21 -10.49
C PRO A 107 7.52 18.75 -11.86
N PHE A 108 6.66 17.98 -12.55
CA PHE A 108 6.85 17.57 -13.94
C PHE A 108 5.50 17.33 -14.63
N ASP A 109 5.52 17.26 -15.95
CA ASP A 109 4.36 16.95 -16.76
C ASP A 109 4.62 15.66 -17.55
N ALA A 110 3.60 14.80 -17.62
CA ALA A 110 3.61 13.63 -18.49
C ALA A 110 2.30 13.54 -19.29
N PRO A 111 2.31 12.94 -20.49
CA PRO A 111 1.10 12.80 -21.28
C PRO A 111 0.14 11.80 -20.62
N HIS A 112 -1.13 12.19 -20.53
CA HIS A 112 -2.19 11.29 -20.06
C HIS A 112 -2.37 10.13 -21.05
N PRO A 113 -2.35 8.86 -20.61
CA PRO A 113 -2.34 7.70 -21.51
C PRO A 113 -3.52 7.65 -22.51
N LEU A 114 -4.72 8.10 -22.10
CA LEU A 114 -5.91 8.02 -22.93
C LEU A 114 -6.06 9.15 -23.95
N ASN A 115 -5.48 10.33 -23.71
CA ASN A 115 -5.77 11.50 -24.56
C ASN A 115 -4.55 12.37 -24.91
N GLY A 116 -3.37 12.03 -24.37
CA GLY A 116 -2.12 12.74 -24.61
C GLY A 116 -2.02 14.13 -23.97
N GLN A 117 -3.05 14.60 -23.26
CA GLN A 117 -2.98 15.89 -22.57
C GLN A 117 -1.97 15.86 -21.43
N PRO A 118 -1.27 16.97 -21.14
CA PRO A 118 -0.33 16.99 -20.04
C PRO A 118 -1.05 16.80 -18.69
N VAL A 119 -0.53 15.90 -17.87
CA VAL A 119 -0.93 15.71 -16.48
C VAL A 119 0.18 16.28 -15.62
N ARG A 120 -0.17 17.24 -14.77
CA ARG A 120 0.76 17.82 -13.78
C ARG A 120 0.95 16.86 -12.64
N MET A 121 2.19 16.51 -12.37
CA MET A 121 2.63 15.60 -11.30
C MET A 121 3.68 16.25 -10.43
N ASN A 122 3.87 15.71 -9.23
CA ASN A 122 4.90 16.17 -8.31
C ASN A 122 5.54 14.99 -7.58
N ASN A 123 6.84 14.77 -7.71
CA ASN A 123 7.54 14.02 -6.68
C ASN A 123 7.67 14.89 -5.43
N ILE A 124 7.66 14.27 -4.25
CA ILE A 124 7.86 14.96 -2.96
C ILE A 124 9.17 14.49 -2.36
N ILE A 125 10.09 15.42 -2.11
CA ILE A 125 11.39 15.14 -1.51
C ILE A 125 11.42 15.75 -0.13
N ILE A 126 11.61 14.92 0.89
CA ILE A 126 11.69 15.31 2.30
C ILE A 126 13.09 15.01 2.81
N SER A 127 13.83 16.04 3.18
CA SER A 127 15.27 15.95 3.45
C SER A 127 15.61 16.26 4.91
N TRP A 128 16.22 15.30 5.60
CA TRP A 128 16.91 15.53 6.87
C TRP A 128 18.41 15.74 6.62
N HIS A 129 19.02 16.63 7.39
CA HIS A 129 20.41 17.02 7.22
C HIS A 129 20.73 17.42 5.76
N PRO A 130 20.06 18.44 5.21
CA PRO A 130 20.12 18.77 3.78
C PRO A 130 21.50 19.21 3.28
N THR A 131 22.41 19.56 4.21
CA THR A 131 23.80 19.96 3.88
C THR A 131 24.77 18.76 3.76
N ALA A 132 24.34 17.55 4.12
CA ALA A 132 25.17 16.36 4.00
C ALA A 132 25.43 16.00 2.54
N VAL A 133 26.68 15.68 2.21
CA VAL A 133 27.12 15.34 0.84
C VAL A 133 26.91 13.86 0.51
N GLU A 134 26.87 12.99 1.50
CA GLU A 134 26.50 11.59 1.38
C GLU A 134 25.07 11.44 1.89
N ARG A 135 24.21 10.76 1.15
CA ARG A 135 22.80 10.61 1.51
C ARG A 135 22.30 9.17 1.30
N VAL A 136 21.30 8.79 2.06
CA VAL A 136 20.53 7.58 1.86
C VAL A 136 19.10 7.99 1.47
N MET A 137 18.55 7.36 0.48
CA MET A 137 17.17 7.56 0.04
C MET A 137 16.30 6.40 0.50
N LEU A 138 15.20 6.69 1.20
CA LEU A 138 14.05 5.80 1.30
C LEU A 138 12.98 6.31 0.35
N CYS A 139 12.42 5.47 -0.49
CA CYS A 139 11.44 5.92 -1.47
C CYS A 139 10.23 5.00 -1.55
N ALA A 140 9.13 5.53 -2.07
CA ALA A 140 7.88 4.83 -2.33
C ALA A 140 7.10 5.59 -3.39
N HIS A 141 6.23 4.91 -4.15
CA HIS A 141 5.21 5.63 -4.89
C HIS A 141 4.08 6.06 -3.95
N TYR A 142 3.27 7.04 -4.36
CA TYR A 142 2.18 7.53 -3.53
C TYR A 142 0.87 7.78 -4.30
N ASP A 143 0.89 7.63 -5.62
CA ASP A 143 -0.31 7.62 -6.44
C ASP A 143 -1.05 6.27 -6.36
N THR A 144 -2.22 6.22 -6.95
CA THR A 144 -2.99 4.99 -7.09
C THR A 144 -3.36 4.78 -8.54
N ARG A 145 -3.50 3.52 -8.89
CA ARG A 145 -4.05 3.10 -10.16
C ARG A 145 -5.44 3.71 -10.40
N PRO A 146 -5.78 4.07 -11.65
CA PRO A 146 -7.11 4.59 -11.98
C PRO A 146 -8.25 3.59 -11.72
N TYR A 147 -7.96 2.29 -11.82
CA TYR A 147 -8.94 1.22 -11.72
C TYR A 147 -8.35 -0.02 -11.04
N PRO A 148 -9.17 -0.80 -10.29
CA PRO A 148 -8.78 -2.12 -9.78
C PRO A 148 -8.79 -3.15 -10.93
N ASP A 149 -7.75 -3.17 -11.75
CA ASP A 149 -7.70 -3.88 -13.04
C ASP A 149 -7.62 -5.41 -12.91
N ARG A 150 -7.30 -5.94 -11.73
CA ARG A 150 -7.32 -7.37 -11.43
C ARG A 150 -8.67 -7.90 -10.94
N GLU A 151 -9.68 -7.05 -10.85
CA GLU A 151 -11.04 -7.54 -10.59
C GLU A 151 -11.52 -8.42 -11.72
N THR A 152 -12.25 -9.49 -11.37
CA THR A 152 -12.71 -10.49 -12.33
C THR A 152 -13.89 -9.99 -13.19
N SER A 153 -14.76 -9.13 -12.62
CA SER A 153 -15.93 -8.62 -13.35
C SER A 153 -15.67 -7.23 -13.96
N PRO A 154 -16.16 -6.95 -15.17
CA PRO A 154 -16.00 -5.62 -15.80
C PRO A 154 -16.62 -4.48 -15.00
N SER A 155 -17.68 -4.74 -14.23
CA SER A 155 -18.30 -3.72 -13.37
C SER A 155 -17.43 -3.42 -12.14
N ALA A 156 -16.80 -4.44 -11.55
CA ALA A 156 -15.87 -4.25 -10.43
C ALA A 156 -14.62 -3.50 -10.84
N ARG A 157 -14.09 -3.75 -12.05
CA ARG A 157 -12.93 -3.01 -12.63
C ARG A 157 -13.18 -1.51 -12.80
N ARG A 158 -14.43 -1.05 -12.86
CA ARG A 158 -14.79 0.38 -12.89
C ARG A 158 -14.96 0.99 -11.49
N GLY A 159 -14.67 0.23 -10.45
CA GLY A 159 -14.72 0.72 -9.06
C GLY A 159 -13.55 1.63 -8.72
N VAL A 160 -13.61 2.19 -7.52
CA VAL A 160 -12.49 2.94 -6.95
C VAL A 160 -11.42 1.96 -6.46
N PHE A 161 -10.17 2.21 -6.83
CA PHE A 161 -9.02 1.58 -6.23
C PHE A 161 -8.52 2.47 -5.09
N VAL A 162 -8.49 1.94 -3.88
CA VAL A 162 -8.07 2.70 -2.68
C VAL A 162 -6.57 2.61 -2.46
N GLY A 163 -5.93 1.50 -2.84
CA GLY A 163 -4.49 1.34 -2.72
C GLY A 163 -3.99 1.50 -1.29
N ALA A 164 -4.53 0.68 -0.36
CA ALA A 164 -4.14 0.79 1.05
C ALA A 164 -2.76 0.19 1.31
N ASN A 165 -2.48 -0.96 0.71
CA ASN A 165 -1.15 -1.54 0.73
C ASN A 165 -0.31 -0.95 -0.39
N ASP A 166 -0.90 -0.81 -1.56
CA ASP A 166 -0.33 -0.35 -2.80
C ASP A 166 -0.47 1.18 -2.91
N GLY A 167 0.63 1.88 -2.65
CA GLY A 167 0.80 3.34 -2.60
C GLY A 167 0.59 4.01 -1.24
N ALA A 168 -0.30 3.53 -0.32
CA ALA A 168 -0.44 4.20 0.96
C ALA A 168 0.47 3.65 2.06
N SER A 169 0.90 2.38 1.99
CA SER A 169 1.69 1.74 3.04
C SER A 169 3.09 2.37 3.20
N GLY A 170 3.78 2.64 2.09
CA GLY A 170 5.09 3.30 2.09
C GLY A 170 5.02 4.73 2.64
N VAL A 171 3.99 5.49 2.23
CA VAL A 171 3.74 6.85 2.76
C VAL A 171 3.48 6.83 4.26
N ALA A 172 2.62 5.91 4.74
CA ALA A 172 2.32 5.78 6.16
C ALA A 172 3.56 5.40 6.98
N LEU A 173 4.42 4.55 6.45
CA LEU A 173 5.72 4.23 7.04
C LEU A 173 6.58 5.48 7.19
N PHE A 174 6.71 6.29 6.14
CA PHE A 174 7.56 7.49 6.19
C PHE A 174 7.00 8.55 7.15
N MET A 175 5.68 8.69 7.23
CA MET A 175 5.03 9.56 8.23
C MET A 175 5.33 9.10 9.66
N GLU A 176 5.41 7.79 9.92
CA GLU A 176 5.80 7.25 11.21
C GLU A 176 7.30 7.43 11.49
N LEU A 177 8.15 7.14 10.52
CA LEU A 177 9.60 7.30 10.66
C LEU A 177 10.01 8.75 10.97
N ALA A 178 9.28 9.74 10.49
CA ALA A 178 9.55 11.16 10.77
C ALA A 178 9.67 11.47 12.27
N HIS A 179 8.92 10.79 13.13
CA HIS A 179 8.98 10.95 14.59
C HIS A 179 10.31 10.50 15.22
N HIS A 180 11.14 9.80 14.45
CA HIS A 180 12.34 9.14 14.95
C HIS A 180 13.62 9.66 14.31
N LEU A 181 13.55 10.24 13.10
CA LEU A 181 14.73 10.68 12.33
C LEU A 181 15.56 11.75 13.04
N GLU A 182 14.94 12.68 13.77
CA GLU A 182 15.65 13.71 14.53
C GLU A 182 16.53 13.13 15.65
N LYS A 183 16.19 11.94 16.15
CA LYS A 183 16.93 11.25 17.22
C LYS A 183 18.09 10.43 16.68
N ILE A 184 18.10 10.15 15.39
CA ILE A 184 19.24 9.54 14.72
C ILE A 184 20.21 10.69 14.40
N LYS A 185 21.47 10.49 14.73
CA LYS A 185 22.56 11.40 14.33
C LYS A 185 23.40 10.70 13.26
N PRO A 186 22.89 10.55 12.05
CA PRO A 186 23.65 9.90 11.00
C PRO A 186 24.79 10.80 10.54
N THR A 187 25.86 10.20 10.05
CA THR A 187 26.95 10.91 9.38
C THR A 187 26.58 11.33 7.96
N PHE A 188 25.38 10.99 7.51
CA PHE A 188 24.82 11.22 6.18
C PHE A 188 23.44 11.89 6.26
N GLY A 189 22.99 12.45 5.15
CA GLY A 189 21.60 12.91 5.02
C GLY A 189 20.63 11.76 4.73
N VAL A 190 19.39 11.92 5.12
CA VAL A 190 18.31 10.99 4.77
C VAL A 190 17.25 11.74 3.98
N ASP A 191 16.89 11.21 2.83
CA ASP A 191 15.76 11.70 2.05
C ASP A 191 14.64 10.65 2.01
N PHE A 192 13.41 11.11 2.22
CA PHE A 192 12.24 10.36 1.77
C PHE A 192 11.83 10.94 0.42
N VAL A 193 11.71 10.08 -0.58
CA VAL A 193 11.30 10.49 -1.93
C VAL A 193 10.03 9.74 -2.29
N LEU A 194 8.95 10.49 -2.51
CA LEU A 194 7.67 9.96 -2.90
C LEU A 194 7.47 10.21 -4.40
N PHE A 195 7.28 9.16 -5.17
CA PHE A 195 7.14 9.21 -6.63
C PHE A 195 5.66 9.29 -7.02
N ASP A 196 5.34 10.21 -7.94
CA ASP A 196 4.02 10.38 -8.54
C ASP A 196 4.00 9.72 -9.92
N GLY A 197 2.90 9.07 -10.28
CA GLY A 197 2.71 8.50 -11.61
C GLY A 197 3.45 7.18 -11.83
N GLU A 198 3.66 6.43 -10.79
CA GLU A 198 4.06 5.02 -10.92
C GLU A 198 2.93 4.26 -11.60
N GLU A 199 1.70 4.51 -11.17
CA GLU A 199 0.49 3.78 -11.54
C GLU A 199 -0.51 4.56 -12.41
N LEU A 200 -0.11 5.63 -13.11
CA LEU A 200 -0.99 6.31 -14.07
C LEU A 200 -1.20 5.47 -15.33
N VAL A 201 -1.74 4.26 -15.16
CA VAL A 201 -1.81 3.21 -16.17
C VAL A 201 -3.26 2.80 -16.42
N PHE A 202 -3.69 2.80 -17.66
CA PHE A 202 -5.02 2.40 -18.13
C PHE A 202 -4.98 1.11 -18.96
N SER A 203 -3.79 0.77 -19.46
CA SER A 203 -3.53 -0.46 -20.21
C SER A 203 -2.10 -0.97 -19.96
N PRO A 204 -1.82 -2.28 -20.17
CA PRO A 204 -0.47 -2.82 -19.99
C PRO A 204 0.61 -2.22 -20.91
N GLN A 205 0.22 -1.44 -21.92
CA GLN A 205 1.12 -0.79 -22.88
C GLN A 205 1.50 0.63 -22.45
N ASP A 206 0.84 1.16 -21.42
CA ASP A 206 1.14 2.50 -20.92
C ASP A 206 2.48 2.52 -20.18
N ARG A 207 3.04 3.72 -20.05
CA ARG A 207 4.30 3.88 -19.33
C ARG A 207 4.03 3.90 -17.81
N TYR A 208 4.81 3.14 -17.11
CA TYR A 208 4.90 3.08 -15.65
C TYR A 208 6.04 3.98 -15.14
N PHE A 209 6.15 4.16 -13.85
CA PHE A 209 7.31 4.72 -13.15
C PHE A 209 7.68 6.14 -13.58
N LEU A 210 6.69 6.97 -13.96
CA LEU A 210 6.94 8.29 -14.53
C LEU A 210 7.71 9.19 -13.57
N GLY A 211 7.41 9.13 -12.28
CA GLY A 211 8.03 9.94 -11.24
C GLY A 211 9.48 9.57 -10.98
N SER A 212 9.75 8.28 -10.79
CA SER A 212 11.13 7.81 -10.56
C SER A 212 12.00 7.98 -11.79
N GLU A 213 11.47 7.76 -13.00
CA GLU A 213 12.20 8.06 -14.23
C GLU A 213 12.52 9.56 -14.35
N HIS A 214 11.56 10.45 -14.02
CA HIS A 214 11.81 11.88 -14.00
C HIS A 214 12.88 12.24 -12.98
N PHE A 215 12.78 11.73 -11.77
CA PHE A 215 13.76 11.95 -10.71
C PHE A 215 15.15 11.48 -11.12
N ALA A 216 15.25 10.26 -11.65
CA ALA A 216 16.50 9.64 -12.05
C ALA A 216 17.21 10.41 -13.17
N ARG A 217 16.45 10.86 -14.20
CA ARG A 217 16.98 11.72 -15.27
C ARG A 217 17.48 13.06 -14.73
N ARG A 218 16.69 13.72 -13.87
CA ARG A 218 17.10 14.98 -13.24
C ARG A 218 18.37 14.82 -12.41
N TYR A 219 18.47 13.74 -11.63
CA TYR A 219 19.65 13.46 -10.83
C TYR A 219 20.89 13.23 -11.68
N ARG A 220 20.76 12.52 -12.81
CA ARG A 220 21.85 12.26 -13.75
C ARG A 220 22.26 13.51 -14.53
N ASP A 221 21.30 14.26 -15.07
CA ASP A 221 21.52 15.34 -16.04
C ASP A 221 21.85 16.66 -15.33
N GLU A 222 21.37 16.86 -14.11
CA GLU A 222 21.61 18.03 -13.27
C GLU A 222 22.08 17.59 -11.87
N PRO A 223 23.28 16.98 -11.75
CA PRO A 223 23.72 16.34 -10.53
C PRO A 223 23.76 17.35 -9.37
N PRO A 224 23.15 17.00 -8.22
CA PRO A 224 23.21 17.83 -7.03
C PRO A 224 24.62 17.83 -6.43
N LYS A 225 24.87 18.70 -5.43
CA LYS A 225 26.14 18.75 -4.69
C LYS A 225 26.31 17.60 -3.69
N TYR A 226 25.45 16.62 -3.72
CA TYR A 226 25.47 15.43 -2.89
C TYR A 226 25.31 14.18 -3.77
N ARG A 227 25.60 13.02 -3.19
CA ARG A 227 25.31 11.74 -3.84
C ARG A 227 24.52 10.81 -2.94
N TYR A 228 23.63 10.06 -3.56
CA TYR A 228 22.99 8.95 -2.88
C TYR A 228 23.94 7.75 -2.86
N ARG A 229 24.17 7.25 -1.65
CA ARG A 229 24.96 6.05 -1.44
C ARG A 229 24.12 4.80 -1.70
N TYR A 230 22.88 4.85 -1.24
CA TYR A 230 21.89 3.79 -1.37
C TYR A 230 20.50 4.37 -1.54
N GLY A 231 19.66 3.61 -2.25
CA GLY A 231 18.20 3.75 -2.29
C GLY A 231 17.53 2.51 -1.71
N VAL A 232 16.43 2.69 -1.01
CA VAL A 232 15.56 1.61 -0.54
C VAL A 232 14.13 1.99 -0.89
N LEU A 233 13.57 1.31 -1.87
CA LEU A 233 12.16 1.39 -2.21
C LEU A 233 11.38 0.51 -1.22
N VAL A 234 10.21 0.98 -0.82
CA VAL A 234 9.25 0.20 -0.04
C VAL A 234 7.90 0.23 -0.73
N ASP A 235 7.37 -0.93 -1.05
CA ASP A 235 6.06 -1.09 -1.65
C ASP A 235 5.30 -2.27 -1.04
N MET A 236 3.98 -2.15 -0.93
CA MET A 236 3.07 -3.17 -0.39
C MET A 236 3.51 -3.80 0.94
N ILE A 237 3.93 -2.99 1.90
CA ILE A 237 4.51 -3.43 3.17
C ILE A 237 3.51 -3.57 4.33
N ALA A 238 2.22 -3.46 4.05
CA ALA A 238 1.18 -3.48 5.08
C ALA A 238 0.32 -4.75 5.11
N ASP A 239 0.64 -5.80 4.35
CA ASP A 239 -0.12 -7.06 4.42
C ASP A 239 -0.15 -7.59 5.86
N LYS A 240 -1.32 -8.07 6.30
CA LYS A 240 -1.49 -8.77 7.59
C LYS A 240 -0.63 -10.03 7.71
N GLN A 241 -0.29 -10.64 6.59
CA GLN A 241 0.51 -11.86 6.49
C GLN A 241 1.85 -11.57 5.80
N LEU A 242 2.48 -10.46 6.19
CA LEU A 242 3.69 -9.91 5.59
C LEU A 242 4.76 -10.97 5.31
N SER A 243 5.26 -11.03 4.06
CA SER A 243 6.26 -11.99 3.60
C SER A 243 7.20 -11.34 2.58
N ILE A 244 8.29 -10.75 3.04
CA ILE A 244 9.24 -10.00 2.22
C ILE A 244 10.42 -10.91 1.87
N TYR A 245 10.61 -11.17 0.57
CA TYR A 245 11.73 -11.96 0.04
C TYR A 245 12.79 -11.05 -0.58
N TYR A 246 14.00 -11.57 -0.81
CA TYR A 246 14.92 -10.90 -1.73
C TYR A 246 14.28 -10.83 -3.12
N GLU A 247 14.11 -9.62 -3.63
CA GLU A 247 13.70 -9.38 -5.00
C GLU A 247 14.90 -9.59 -5.94
N LYS A 248 14.68 -10.17 -7.13
CA LYS A 248 15.79 -10.62 -7.99
C LYS A 248 16.61 -9.49 -8.58
N ASN A 249 15.96 -8.41 -9.05
CA ASN A 249 16.68 -7.27 -9.61
C ASN A 249 17.48 -6.56 -8.52
N SER A 250 16.92 -6.42 -7.32
CA SER A 250 17.61 -5.91 -6.13
C SER A 250 18.87 -6.70 -5.81
N MET A 251 18.80 -8.04 -5.92
CA MET A 251 19.97 -8.90 -5.73
C MET A 251 20.98 -8.81 -6.90
N GLY A 252 20.54 -8.36 -8.07
CA GLY A 252 21.41 -8.08 -9.21
C GLY A 252 22.16 -6.75 -9.05
N TYR A 253 21.46 -5.71 -8.64
CA TYR A 253 22.03 -4.35 -8.56
C TYR A 253 22.77 -4.05 -7.24
N ALA A 254 22.20 -4.45 -6.10
CA ALA A 254 22.72 -4.07 -4.79
C ALA A 254 22.62 -5.22 -3.74
N PRO A 255 23.25 -6.39 -4.00
CA PRO A 255 23.12 -7.56 -3.12
C PRO A 255 23.63 -7.31 -1.70
N GLU A 256 24.67 -6.48 -1.52
CA GLU A 256 25.21 -6.22 -0.19
C GLU A 256 24.30 -5.29 0.62
N LEU A 257 23.61 -4.36 -0.03
CA LEU A 257 22.58 -3.54 0.59
C LEU A 257 21.42 -4.42 1.09
N ALA A 258 20.88 -5.29 0.21
CA ALA A 258 19.83 -6.22 0.57
C ALA A 258 20.22 -7.08 1.77
N LYS A 259 21.39 -7.75 1.70
CA LYS A 259 21.90 -8.59 2.79
C LYS A 259 22.07 -7.82 4.11
N SER A 260 22.51 -6.56 4.06
CA SER A 260 22.70 -5.75 5.27
C SER A 260 21.36 -5.46 5.96
N ILE A 261 20.30 -5.13 5.21
CA ILE A 261 18.96 -4.90 5.75
C ILE A 261 18.35 -6.19 6.30
N TRP A 262 18.43 -7.32 5.57
CA TRP A 262 17.96 -8.62 6.08
C TRP A 262 18.77 -9.09 7.29
N GLY A 263 20.06 -8.78 7.34
CA GLY A 263 20.89 -9.02 8.52
C GLY A 263 20.42 -8.24 9.74
N THR A 264 20.00 -6.99 9.56
CA THR A 264 19.36 -6.20 10.61
C THR A 264 18.03 -6.81 11.05
N ALA A 265 17.17 -7.21 10.10
CA ALA A 265 15.91 -7.88 10.41
C ALA A 265 16.13 -9.17 11.23
N GLN A 266 17.12 -9.97 10.86
CA GLN A 266 17.50 -11.18 11.60
C GLN A 266 17.92 -10.89 13.04
N ARG A 267 18.78 -9.86 13.27
CA ARG A 267 19.18 -9.45 14.62
C ARG A 267 17.98 -8.98 15.45
N LEU A 268 17.03 -8.31 14.82
CA LEU A 268 15.80 -7.83 15.46
C LEU A 268 14.73 -8.92 15.61
N ARG A 269 14.96 -10.12 15.04
CA ARG A 269 14.02 -11.23 14.98
C ARG A 269 12.71 -10.89 14.27
N VAL A 270 12.78 -10.04 13.25
CA VAL A 270 11.67 -9.75 12.33
C VAL A 270 11.68 -10.82 11.24
N THR A 271 10.91 -11.87 11.45
CA THR A 271 10.92 -13.11 10.64
C THR A 271 10.24 -12.96 9.30
N GLU A 272 9.51 -11.88 9.09
CA GLU A 272 8.84 -11.51 7.85
C GLU A 272 9.84 -11.18 6.72
N PHE A 273 11.08 -10.81 7.05
CA PHE A 273 12.18 -10.69 6.10
C PHE A 273 12.81 -12.06 5.83
N ILE A 274 12.37 -12.72 4.78
CA ILE A 274 12.75 -14.10 4.44
C ILE A 274 14.00 -14.09 3.57
N PRO A 275 15.16 -14.65 4.01
CA PRO A 275 16.42 -14.57 3.27
C PRO A 275 16.47 -15.57 2.12
N ARG A 276 15.55 -15.46 1.19
CA ARG A 276 15.43 -16.30 -0.02
C ARG A 276 14.97 -15.43 -1.18
N THR A 277 15.62 -15.54 -2.33
CA THR A 277 15.22 -14.85 -3.56
C THR A 277 13.97 -15.49 -4.15
N ARG A 278 12.97 -14.67 -4.54
CA ARG A 278 11.71 -15.18 -5.06
C ARG A 278 11.22 -14.44 -6.30
N HIS A 279 10.73 -13.23 -6.16
CA HIS A 279 10.09 -12.48 -7.23
C HIS A 279 11.11 -11.73 -8.10
N GLU A 280 10.72 -11.38 -9.32
CA GLU A 280 11.41 -10.45 -10.21
C GLU A 280 10.41 -9.36 -10.55
N ILE A 281 10.61 -8.19 -9.98
CA ILE A 281 9.65 -7.11 -9.99
C ILE A 281 10.17 -5.97 -10.86
N GLN A 282 9.29 -5.39 -11.67
CA GLN A 282 9.54 -4.12 -12.33
C GLN A 282 8.89 -3.04 -11.46
N ASP A 283 9.71 -2.12 -10.94
CA ASP A 283 9.28 -1.08 -10.03
C ASP A 283 10.24 0.13 -10.10
N ASP A 284 9.94 1.21 -9.40
CA ASP A 284 10.66 2.47 -9.35
C ASP A 284 12.17 2.31 -9.11
N HIS A 285 12.59 1.27 -8.38
CA HIS A 285 14.00 0.98 -8.12
C HIS A 285 14.82 0.74 -9.40
N LEU A 286 14.18 0.26 -10.48
CA LEU A 286 14.87 0.05 -11.76
C LEU A 286 15.31 1.37 -12.38
N ALA A 287 14.44 2.39 -12.36
CA ALA A 287 14.80 3.72 -12.88
C ALA A 287 15.97 4.32 -12.09
N LEU A 288 16.01 4.11 -10.78
CA LEU A 288 17.09 4.60 -9.92
C LEU A 288 18.42 3.90 -10.21
N ASN A 289 18.40 2.58 -10.44
CA ASN A 289 19.58 1.81 -10.80
C ASN A 289 20.05 2.13 -12.24
N ASP A 290 19.16 2.00 -13.22
CA ASP A 290 19.52 2.03 -14.64
C ASP A 290 19.83 3.44 -15.15
N VAL A 291 19.12 4.45 -14.64
CA VAL A 291 19.23 5.83 -15.13
C VAL A 291 20.07 6.72 -14.23
N ALA A 292 19.85 6.65 -12.91
CA ALA A 292 20.55 7.48 -11.94
C ALA A 292 21.85 6.85 -11.44
N GLY A 293 22.06 5.54 -11.61
CA GLY A 293 23.20 4.81 -11.09
C GLY A 293 23.24 4.77 -9.55
N ILE A 294 22.07 4.86 -8.91
CA ILE A 294 21.92 4.78 -7.45
C ILE A 294 21.66 3.33 -7.07
N PRO A 295 22.56 2.63 -6.35
CA PRO A 295 22.32 1.27 -5.89
C PRO A 295 21.05 1.20 -5.04
N THR A 296 19.97 0.65 -5.57
CA THR A 296 18.64 0.65 -4.96
C THR A 296 18.07 -0.75 -4.91
N ILE A 297 17.45 -1.10 -3.80
CA ILE A 297 16.67 -2.34 -3.63
C ILE A 297 15.20 -2.04 -3.42
N ASP A 298 14.37 -3.05 -3.65
CA ASP A 298 12.95 -3.04 -3.41
C ASP A 298 12.61 -3.97 -2.22
N ILE A 299 11.91 -3.44 -1.24
CA ILE A 299 11.34 -4.14 -0.09
C ILE A 299 9.83 -4.24 -0.34
N ILE A 300 9.41 -5.36 -0.89
CA ILE A 300 8.03 -5.55 -1.34
C ILE A 300 7.47 -6.91 -0.88
N ASP A 301 6.19 -6.92 -0.47
CA ASP A 301 5.42 -8.15 -0.32
C ASP A 301 4.55 -8.41 -1.56
N PHE A 302 5.13 -9.07 -2.55
CA PHE A 302 4.43 -9.40 -3.80
C PHE A 302 3.54 -10.65 -3.70
N ASP A 303 3.39 -11.23 -2.52
CA ASP A 303 2.44 -12.31 -2.25
C ASP A 303 1.07 -11.77 -1.77
N TYR A 304 0.92 -10.45 -1.66
CA TYR A 304 -0.33 -9.80 -1.22
C TYR A 304 -1.52 -10.16 -2.11
N PRO A 305 -2.56 -10.85 -1.56
CA PRO A 305 -3.62 -11.44 -2.39
C PRO A 305 -4.63 -10.43 -2.93
N HIS A 306 -4.59 -9.18 -2.46
CA HIS A 306 -5.53 -8.13 -2.82
C HIS A 306 -4.96 -7.09 -3.78
N TRP A 307 -3.74 -7.30 -4.28
CA TRP A 307 -3.07 -6.43 -5.23
C TRP A 307 -3.96 -6.11 -6.44
N HIS A 308 -4.11 -4.83 -6.73
CA HIS A 308 -4.93 -4.27 -7.81
C HIS A 308 -6.42 -4.68 -7.77
N THR A 309 -6.97 -4.95 -6.59
CA THR A 309 -8.39 -5.25 -6.42
C THR A 309 -9.06 -4.22 -5.49
N ARG A 310 -10.39 -4.16 -5.51
CA ARG A 310 -11.19 -3.34 -4.58
C ARG A 310 -11.03 -3.77 -3.11
N LYS A 311 -10.33 -4.86 -2.87
CA LYS A 311 -10.04 -5.36 -1.52
C LYS A 311 -8.71 -4.83 -0.98
N ASP A 312 -7.96 -4.05 -1.75
CA ASP A 312 -6.82 -3.32 -1.22
C ASP A 312 -7.31 -2.10 -0.42
N ILE A 313 -7.73 -2.37 0.80
CA ILE A 313 -8.35 -1.43 1.75
C ILE A 313 -7.74 -1.62 3.15
N PRO A 314 -7.84 -0.63 4.06
CA PRO A 314 -7.26 -0.72 5.40
C PRO A 314 -7.65 -1.98 6.18
N ALA A 315 -8.87 -2.51 5.96
CA ALA A 315 -9.33 -3.73 6.60
C ALA A 315 -8.47 -4.97 6.30
N ASN A 316 -7.69 -4.98 5.23
CA ASN A 316 -6.76 -6.04 4.84
C ASN A 316 -5.30 -5.72 5.15
N CYS A 317 -5.03 -4.54 5.72
CA CYS A 317 -3.70 -4.07 6.11
C CYS A 317 -3.47 -4.16 7.63
N SER A 318 -2.22 -4.02 8.03
CA SER A 318 -1.76 -4.09 9.41
C SER A 318 -0.73 -3.00 9.73
N GLY A 319 -0.98 -2.23 10.77
CA GLY A 319 0.01 -1.30 11.32
C GLY A 319 1.22 -2.01 11.92
N ASP A 320 1.05 -3.24 12.42
CA ASP A 320 2.16 -4.06 12.92
C ASP A 320 3.15 -4.38 11.79
N SER A 321 2.66 -4.68 10.58
CA SER A 321 3.50 -4.94 9.42
C SER A 321 4.31 -3.71 9.04
N ILE A 322 3.67 -2.54 8.94
CA ILE A 322 4.35 -1.26 8.68
C ILE A 322 5.42 -0.99 9.76
N ALA A 323 5.06 -1.15 11.04
CA ALA A 323 5.98 -0.89 12.14
C ALA A 323 7.17 -1.86 12.17
N LYS A 324 7.00 -3.12 11.77
CA LYS A 324 8.11 -4.10 11.63
C LYS A 324 9.10 -3.66 10.57
N VAL A 325 8.63 -3.28 9.38
CA VAL A 325 9.50 -2.75 8.32
C VAL A 325 10.19 -1.48 8.78
N GLY A 326 9.45 -0.56 9.39
CA GLY A 326 10.00 0.67 9.95
C GLY A 326 11.06 0.42 11.01
N HIS A 327 10.87 -0.54 11.89
CA HIS A 327 11.86 -0.91 12.92
C HIS A 327 13.17 -1.41 12.28
N VAL A 328 13.06 -2.27 11.27
CA VAL A 328 14.25 -2.76 10.54
C VAL A 328 14.98 -1.59 9.86
N LEU A 329 14.27 -0.74 9.13
CA LEU A 329 14.90 0.38 8.42
C LEU A 329 15.50 1.43 9.37
N LEU A 330 14.82 1.73 10.48
CA LEU A 330 15.30 2.68 11.47
C LEU A 330 16.59 2.20 12.13
N GLU A 331 16.68 0.92 12.49
CA GLU A 331 17.89 0.34 13.08
C GLU A 331 19.01 0.21 12.04
N TRP A 332 18.67 -0.18 10.81
CA TRP A 332 19.64 -0.23 9.70
C TRP A 332 20.23 1.16 9.43
N LEU A 333 19.43 2.23 9.40
CA LEU A 333 19.93 3.60 9.21
C LEU A 333 20.95 4.03 10.26
N LYS A 334 20.92 3.49 11.47
CA LYS A 334 21.93 3.78 12.52
C LYS A 334 23.27 3.11 12.26
N GLU A 335 23.28 2.08 11.43
CA GLU A 335 24.43 1.21 11.17
C GLU A 335 25.06 1.44 9.78
N VAL A 336 24.42 2.21 8.92
CA VAL A 336 24.97 2.54 7.58
C VAL A 336 26.34 3.20 7.76
N PRO A 337 27.43 2.61 7.22
CA PRO A 337 28.79 3.05 7.45
C PRO A 337 29.13 4.37 6.73
#